data_ed63efadca2d5cd7eb5d646d4815b578
#
_entry.id   ed63efadca2d5cd7eb5d646d4815b578
#
_cell.length_a   1.000
_cell.length_b   1.000
_cell.length_c   1.000
_cell.angle_alpha   90.00
_cell.angle_beta   90.00
_cell.angle_gamma   90.00
#
_symmetry.space_group_name_H-M   'P 1'
#
loop_
_entity.id
_entity.type
_entity.pdbx_description
1 polymer ?
#
loop_
_entity_poly.entity_id
_entity_poly.type
_entity_poly.pdbx_seq_one_letter_code
_entity_poly.pdbx_strand_id
1 'polypeptide(L)'
;YHAGAAAVSPERVSTVVKAVLQGVHQAIRDNDVTYPEFQAAKAWLIEVGEGGEWPLFLDVFVEHVVEEVAARTQEGTKGTILGPYYLPDQVTLPAQATLPMREDEEGTPLVFSGQVRDVDGTPLGGAEVDIWQADDQGYYSGFAPHIPDGNLRGVVVTDEEGRFEITTIQPAPYQIPTDGPTGKLITAAGWHPWRPAHLHLLVRAPGHRTITTQLYFQ
;
A
#
# COMPACT_ATOMS: atom_id res chain seq x y z
N TYR A 1 -10.56 -1.32 7.05
CA TYR A 1 -9.61 -1.22 8.20
C TYR A 1 -10.21 -1.69 9.54
N HIS A 2 -11.08 -2.70 9.59
CA HIS A 2 -11.50 -3.24 10.88
C HIS A 2 -11.92 -4.71 10.74
N ALA A 3 -10.99 -5.57 10.34
CA ALA A 3 -11.07 -6.93 10.82
C ALA A 3 -10.86 -6.80 12.34
N GLY A 4 -11.86 -7.23 13.13
CA GLY A 4 -11.88 -7.04 14.56
C GLY A 4 -10.54 -7.41 15.19
N ALA A 5 -9.85 -6.42 15.72
CA ALA A 5 -8.60 -6.64 16.41
C ALA A 5 -8.90 -7.57 17.59
N ALA A 6 -8.33 -8.76 17.58
CA ALA A 6 -8.34 -9.62 18.75
C ALA A 6 -7.83 -8.79 19.93
N ALA A 7 -8.52 -8.86 21.06
CA ALA A 7 -8.15 -8.09 22.25
C ALA A 7 -6.69 -8.39 22.61
N VAL A 8 -5.83 -7.39 22.47
CA VAL A 8 -4.40 -7.51 22.80
C VAL A 8 -4.24 -7.53 24.32
N SER A 9 -3.50 -8.51 24.86
CA SER A 9 -3.34 -8.60 26.31
C SER A 9 -2.57 -7.39 26.88
N PRO A 10 -2.86 -6.97 28.12
CA PRO A 10 -2.13 -5.88 28.76
C PRO A 10 -0.61 -6.09 28.81
N GLU A 11 -0.16 -7.32 28.96
CA GLU A 11 1.25 -7.70 28.98
C GLU A 11 1.90 -7.46 27.61
N ARG A 12 1.20 -7.81 26.53
CA ARG A 12 1.66 -7.56 25.16
C ARG A 12 1.73 -6.07 24.87
N VAL A 13 0.70 -5.31 25.24
CA VAL A 13 0.68 -3.85 25.13
C VAL A 13 1.88 -3.25 25.87
N SER A 14 2.07 -3.63 27.14
CA SER A 14 3.19 -3.16 27.96
C SER A 14 4.54 -3.46 27.31
N THR A 15 4.71 -4.66 26.77
CA THR A 15 5.96 -5.08 26.12
C THR A 15 6.28 -4.22 24.90
N VAL A 16 5.29 -4.04 24.00
CA VAL A 16 5.49 -3.28 22.77
C VAL A 16 5.71 -1.79 23.07
N VAL A 17 4.90 -1.19 23.95
CA VAL A 17 5.04 0.23 24.31
C VAL A 17 6.41 0.50 24.97
N LYS A 18 6.87 -0.37 25.86
CA LYS A 18 8.22 -0.25 26.46
C LYS A 18 9.32 -0.30 25.39
N ALA A 19 9.22 -1.23 24.43
CA ALA A 19 10.19 -1.34 23.33
C ALA A 19 10.21 -0.08 22.45
N VAL A 20 9.05 0.46 22.11
CA VAL A 20 8.95 1.72 21.34
C VAL A 20 9.60 2.88 22.12
N LEU A 21 9.26 3.05 23.39
CA LEU A 21 9.85 4.10 24.22
C LEU A 21 11.37 3.93 24.38
N GLN A 22 11.86 2.71 24.52
CA GLN A 22 13.30 2.43 24.55
C GLN A 22 13.99 2.84 23.25
N GLY A 23 13.39 2.54 22.08
CA GLY A 23 13.89 2.98 20.79
C GLY A 23 13.95 4.50 20.68
N VAL A 24 12.90 5.20 21.07
CA VAL A 24 12.87 6.66 21.11
C VAL A 24 13.95 7.23 22.05
N HIS A 25 14.06 6.69 23.26
CA HIS A 25 15.09 7.12 24.21
C HIS A 25 16.50 6.89 23.68
N GLN A 26 16.73 5.77 22.97
CA GLN A 26 18.02 5.49 22.38
C GLN A 26 18.35 6.49 21.25
N ALA A 27 17.39 6.73 20.34
CA ALA A 27 17.56 7.69 19.27
C ALA A 27 17.90 9.10 19.80
N ILE A 28 17.23 9.55 20.87
CA ILE A 28 17.51 10.83 21.53
C ILE A 28 18.96 10.91 22.04
N ARG A 29 19.44 9.83 22.69
CA ARG A 29 20.81 9.79 23.25
C ARG A 29 21.88 9.71 22.16
N ASP A 30 21.65 8.88 21.15
CA ASP A 30 22.63 8.63 20.09
C ASP A 30 22.83 9.85 19.17
N ASN A 31 21.85 10.74 19.13
CA ASN A 31 21.89 11.94 18.30
C ASN A 31 21.97 13.25 19.12
N ASP A 32 22.18 13.18 20.43
CA ASP A 32 22.27 14.35 21.32
C ASP A 32 21.13 15.36 21.09
N VAL A 33 19.88 14.86 20.92
CA VAL A 33 18.72 15.69 20.59
C VAL A 33 18.51 16.78 21.61
N THR A 34 18.54 18.02 21.17
CA THR A 34 18.37 19.21 21.98
C THR A 34 16.91 19.46 22.35
N TYR A 35 16.69 20.28 23.39
CA TYR A 35 15.32 20.61 23.80
C TYR A 35 14.52 21.39 22.73
N PRO A 36 15.08 22.32 21.96
CA PRO A 36 14.41 22.93 20.80
C PRO A 36 14.00 21.92 19.73
N GLU A 37 14.86 20.96 19.37
CA GLU A 37 14.55 19.91 18.41
C GLU A 37 13.43 19.00 18.92
N PHE A 38 13.46 18.63 20.19
CA PHE A 38 12.36 17.88 20.81
C PHE A 38 11.04 18.64 20.74
N GLN A 39 11.03 19.96 21.00
CA GLN A 39 9.81 20.76 20.88
C GLN A 39 9.31 20.85 19.45
N ALA A 40 10.21 20.99 18.47
CA ALA A 40 9.87 20.99 17.05
C ALA A 40 9.25 19.65 16.62
N ALA A 41 9.87 18.53 17.00
CA ALA A 41 9.34 17.19 16.72
C ALA A 41 7.96 16.98 17.36
N LYS A 42 7.76 17.42 18.60
CA LYS A 42 6.46 17.34 19.28
C LYS A 42 5.39 18.17 18.57
N ALA A 43 5.71 19.39 18.16
CA ALA A 43 4.79 20.24 17.41
C ALA A 43 4.40 19.61 16.07
N TRP A 44 5.36 19.05 15.33
CA TRP A 44 5.12 18.34 14.10
C TRP A 44 4.24 17.11 14.30
N LEU A 45 4.47 16.28 15.34
CA LEU A 45 3.61 15.13 15.65
C LEU A 45 2.16 15.54 15.96
N ILE A 46 1.95 16.70 16.57
CA ILE A 46 0.61 17.27 16.80
C ILE A 46 -0.01 17.65 15.43
N GLU A 47 0.73 18.34 14.57
CA GLU A 47 0.26 18.70 13.22
C GLU A 47 -0.14 17.47 12.40
N VAL A 48 0.63 16.37 12.46
CA VAL A 48 0.27 15.09 11.80
C VAL A 48 -1.10 14.58 12.29
N GLY A 49 -1.35 14.67 13.60
CA GLY A 49 -2.64 14.27 14.18
C GLY A 49 -3.78 15.19 13.78
N GLU A 50 -3.59 16.50 13.86
CA GLU A 50 -4.57 17.51 13.48
C GLU A 50 -4.89 17.49 11.98
N GLY A 51 -3.90 17.21 11.13
CA GLY A 51 -4.04 17.04 9.68
C GLY A 51 -4.63 15.70 9.28
N GLY A 52 -4.84 14.76 10.22
CA GLY A 52 -5.35 13.42 9.89
C GLY A 52 -4.37 12.55 9.11
N GLU A 53 -3.07 12.88 9.10
CA GLU A 53 -2.05 12.23 8.27
C GLU A 53 -1.34 11.03 8.93
N TRP A 54 -1.78 10.58 10.10
CA TRP A 54 -1.21 9.37 10.71
C TRP A 54 -1.24 8.15 9.79
N PRO A 55 -2.33 7.85 9.04
CA PRO A 55 -2.30 6.75 8.09
C PRO A 55 -1.22 6.94 7.03
N LEU A 56 -1.15 8.11 6.39
CA LEU A 56 -0.13 8.40 5.38
C LEU A 56 1.29 8.23 5.92
N PHE A 57 1.59 8.81 7.08
CA PHE A 57 2.92 8.73 7.69
C PHE A 57 3.30 7.29 8.05
N LEU A 58 2.39 6.55 8.69
CA LEU A 58 2.66 5.18 9.13
C LEU A 58 2.78 4.22 7.94
N ASP A 59 1.93 4.35 6.94
CA ASP A 59 1.95 3.49 5.76
C ASP A 59 3.24 3.69 4.94
N VAL A 60 3.70 4.94 4.85
CA VAL A 60 4.93 5.25 4.08
C VAL A 60 6.20 4.81 4.82
N PHE A 61 6.29 5.04 6.13
CA PHE A 61 7.57 4.91 6.86
C PHE A 61 7.65 3.71 7.81
N VAL A 62 6.53 3.08 8.17
CA VAL A 62 6.50 2.04 9.22
C VAL A 62 5.92 0.72 8.74
N GLU A 63 4.84 0.72 7.94
CA GLU A 63 4.10 -0.48 7.57
C GLU A 63 4.98 -1.54 6.89
N HIS A 64 5.94 -1.12 6.05
CA HIS A 64 6.84 -2.05 5.36
C HIS A 64 7.64 -2.94 6.33
N VAL A 65 7.97 -2.45 7.52
CA VAL A 65 8.65 -3.26 8.55
C VAL A 65 7.70 -4.28 9.17
N VAL A 66 6.41 -3.92 9.33
CA VAL A 66 5.39 -4.85 9.81
C VAL A 66 5.22 -6.00 8.83
N GLU A 67 5.15 -5.69 7.53
CA GLU A 67 5.08 -6.69 6.46
C GLU A 67 6.36 -7.55 6.40
N GLU A 68 7.55 -6.96 6.56
CA GLU A 68 8.80 -7.70 6.63
C GLU A 68 8.79 -8.73 7.79
N VAL A 69 8.32 -8.31 8.96
CA VAL A 69 8.21 -9.21 10.13
C VAL A 69 7.20 -10.31 9.86
N ALA A 70 6.06 -10.00 9.27
CA ALA A 70 5.04 -10.99 8.91
C ALA A 70 5.57 -12.00 7.88
N ALA A 71 6.38 -11.54 6.93
CA ALA A 71 6.96 -12.39 5.88
C ALA A 71 8.05 -13.36 6.36
N ARG A 72 8.60 -13.21 7.58
CA ARG A 72 9.69 -14.07 8.10
C ARG A 72 9.30 -15.54 8.26
N THR A 73 8.03 -15.80 8.50
CA THR A 73 7.48 -17.15 8.73
C THR A 73 6.54 -17.60 7.63
N GLN A 74 6.53 -16.90 6.49
CA GLN A 74 5.60 -17.15 5.40
C GLN A 74 6.33 -17.57 4.15
N GLU A 75 5.80 -18.61 3.51
CA GLU A 75 6.24 -19.06 2.18
C GLU A 75 5.41 -18.34 1.09
N GLY A 76 5.92 -18.39 -0.15
CA GLY A 76 5.29 -17.79 -1.31
C GLY A 76 5.68 -16.34 -1.55
N THR A 77 4.84 -15.63 -2.28
CA THR A 77 5.05 -14.20 -2.60
C THR A 77 5.02 -13.36 -1.33
N LYS A 78 6.02 -12.51 -1.16
CA LYS A 78 6.10 -11.60 -0.02
C LYS A 78 5.06 -10.49 -0.16
N GLY A 79 4.42 -10.17 0.97
CA GLY A 79 3.53 -9.02 1.08
C GLY A 79 4.28 -7.70 1.04
N THR A 80 3.55 -6.66 0.66
CA THR A 80 3.95 -5.26 0.79
C THR A 80 2.79 -4.45 1.36
N ILE A 81 2.99 -3.15 1.50
CA ILE A 81 1.95 -2.26 2.04
C ILE A 81 0.71 -2.20 1.15
N LEU A 82 -0.47 -2.10 1.75
CA LEU A 82 -1.73 -1.86 1.03
C LEU A 82 -1.73 -0.45 0.42
N GLY A 83 -1.22 0.50 1.16
CA GLY A 83 -1.22 1.90 0.80
C GLY A 83 -2.57 2.60 1.01
N PRO A 84 -2.60 3.95 0.96
CA PRO A 84 -3.78 4.74 1.30
C PRO A 84 -4.83 4.82 0.18
N TYR A 85 -4.57 4.28 -1.02
CA TYR A 85 -5.43 4.42 -2.20
C TYR A 85 -6.30 3.20 -2.49
N TYR A 86 -6.37 2.24 -1.59
CA TYR A 86 -7.28 1.09 -1.72
C TYR A 86 -8.75 1.53 -1.53
N LEU A 87 -9.61 1.04 -2.41
CA LEU A 87 -11.07 1.19 -2.32
C LEU A 87 -11.71 -0.21 -2.51
N PRO A 88 -12.57 -0.67 -1.59
CA PRO A 88 -13.28 -1.93 -1.72
C PRO A 88 -14.36 -1.86 -2.79
N ASP A 89 -15.04 -3.01 -3.03
CA ASP A 89 -16.26 -3.13 -3.82
C ASP A 89 -16.12 -2.68 -5.28
N GLN A 90 -14.99 -3.01 -5.89
CA GLN A 90 -14.75 -2.74 -7.31
C GLN A 90 -15.46 -3.76 -8.21
N VAL A 91 -15.61 -3.42 -9.50
CA VAL A 91 -16.22 -4.29 -10.50
C VAL A 91 -15.48 -5.63 -10.61
N THR A 92 -16.24 -6.72 -10.68
CA THR A 92 -15.69 -8.06 -10.92
C THR A 92 -15.54 -8.30 -12.42
N LEU A 93 -14.38 -8.77 -12.82
CA LEU A 93 -13.97 -8.96 -14.21
C LEU A 93 -13.62 -10.45 -14.45
N PRO A 94 -13.82 -10.97 -15.68
CA PRO A 94 -13.34 -12.30 -16.05
C PRO A 94 -11.82 -12.38 -16.10
N ALA A 95 -11.28 -13.59 -16.20
CA ALA A 95 -9.83 -13.85 -16.20
C ALA A 95 -9.07 -13.12 -17.31
N GLN A 96 -9.74 -12.82 -18.41
CA GLN A 96 -9.20 -11.94 -19.47
C GLN A 96 -10.10 -10.71 -19.59
N ALA A 97 -9.56 -9.54 -19.31
CA ALA A 97 -10.34 -8.31 -19.28
C ALA A 97 -9.49 -7.07 -19.54
N THR A 98 -10.17 -5.98 -19.82
CA THR A 98 -9.60 -4.63 -19.75
C THR A 98 -10.07 -3.97 -18.45
N LEU A 99 -9.17 -3.37 -17.68
CA LEU A 99 -9.59 -2.56 -16.53
C LEU A 99 -10.48 -1.40 -17.02
N PRO A 100 -11.50 -1.02 -16.27
CA PRO A 100 -12.28 0.18 -16.56
C PRO A 100 -11.36 1.38 -16.79
N MET A 101 -11.54 2.07 -17.91
CA MET A 101 -10.77 3.25 -18.30
C MET A 101 -11.67 4.32 -18.87
N ARG A 102 -11.30 5.58 -18.73
CA ARG A 102 -11.95 6.71 -19.42
C ARG A 102 -11.86 6.50 -20.94
N GLU A 103 -12.79 7.09 -21.70
CA GLU A 103 -12.71 7.05 -23.18
C GLU A 103 -11.47 7.75 -23.72
N ASP A 104 -11.01 8.77 -23.00
CA ASP A 104 -9.82 9.58 -23.28
C ASP A 104 -8.61 9.20 -22.41
N GLU A 105 -8.55 7.96 -21.93
CA GLU A 105 -7.43 7.50 -21.10
C GLU A 105 -6.13 7.53 -21.90
N GLU A 106 -5.21 8.38 -21.45
CA GLU A 106 -3.86 8.49 -22.02
C GLU A 106 -2.92 7.48 -21.36
N GLY A 107 -1.75 7.29 -21.95
CA GLY A 107 -0.69 6.45 -21.38
C GLY A 107 -0.25 5.33 -22.31
N THR A 108 0.82 4.65 -21.93
CA THR A 108 1.37 3.52 -22.70
C THR A 108 0.54 2.26 -22.43
N PRO A 109 -0.03 1.61 -23.45
CA PRO A 109 -0.76 0.36 -23.25
C PRO A 109 0.09 -0.71 -22.57
N LEU A 110 -0.49 -1.40 -21.61
CA LEU A 110 0.13 -2.46 -20.83
C LEU A 110 -0.77 -3.70 -20.82
N VAL A 111 -0.19 -4.85 -21.11
CA VAL A 111 -0.81 -6.16 -20.84
C VAL A 111 -0.07 -6.76 -19.65
N PHE A 112 -0.81 -7.05 -18.60
CA PHE A 112 -0.29 -7.69 -17.39
C PHE A 112 -0.98 -9.04 -17.20
N SER A 113 -0.20 -10.11 -17.15
CA SER A 113 -0.72 -11.46 -16.95
C SER A 113 0.02 -12.17 -15.81
N GLY A 114 -0.67 -13.11 -15.18
CA GLY A 114 -0.11 -13.87 -14.08
C GLY A 114 -0.84 -15.17 -13.83
N GLN A 115 -0.36 -15.90 -12.83
CA GLN A 115 -1.00 -17.11 -12.35
C GLN A 115 -0.96 -17.15 -10.83
N VAL A 116 -2.10 -17.38 -10.20
CA VAL A 116 -2.23 -17.57 -8.76
C VAL A 116 -2.05 -19.05 -8.45
N ARG A 117 -1.14 -19.35 -7.52
CA ARG A 117 -0.83 -20.71 -7.08
C ARG A 117 -0.70 -20.76 -5.55
N ASP A 118 -0.92 -21.93 -4.98
CA ASP A 118 -0.53 -22.18 -3.60
C ASP A 118 0.99 -22.37 -3.46
N VAL A 119 1.45 -22.60 -2.23
CA VAL A 119 2.88 -22.77 -1.93
C VAL A 119 3.48 -24.06 -2.51
N ASP A 120 2.63 -25.05 -2.82
CA ASP A 120 3.03 -26.30 -3.46
C ASP A 120 3.04 -26.19 -4.99
N GLY A 121 2.66 -25.04 -5.52
CA GLY A 121 2.62 -24.74 -6.96
C GLY A 121 1.30 -25.13 -7.63
N THR A 122 0.28 -25.56 -6.88
CA THR A 122 -1.05 -25.92 -7.42
C THR A 122 -1.77 -24.64 -7.88
N PRO A 123 -2.29 -24.58 -9.11
CA PRO A 123 -3.09 -23.45 -9.56
C PRO A 123 -4.34 -23.24 -8.72
N LEU A 124 -4.68 -21.98 -8.46
CA LEU A 124 -5.88 -21.58 -7.72
C LEU A 124 -6.89 -20.93 -8.66
N GLY A 125 -7.76 -21.74 -9.25
CA GLY A 125 -8.88 -21.26 -10.04
C GLY A 125 -9.94 -20.55 -9.19
N GLY A 126 -10.54 -19.49 -9.73
CA GLY A 126 -11.52 -18.67 -9.01
C GLY A 126 -10.91 -17.80 -7.92
N ALA A 127 -9.59 -17.61 -7.89
CA ALA A 127 -8.95 -16.64 -7.03
C ALA A 127 -9.28 -15.21 -7.49
N GLU A 128 -9.49 -14.31 -6.55
CA GLU A 128 -9.73 -12.89 -6.80
C GLU A 128 -8.40 -12.13 -6.78
N VAL A 129 -8.10 -11.44 -7.86
CA VAL A 129 -6.98 -10.53 -7.98
C VAL A 129 -7.53 -9.11 -8.08
N ASP A 130 -7.59 -8.41 -6.96
CA ASP A 130 -8.05 -7.03 -6.87
C ASP A 130 -6.88 -6.12 -7.25
N ILE A 131 -7.04 -5.35 -8.33
CA ILE A 131 -5.98 -4.57 -8.97
C ILE A 131 -6.37 -3.10 -8.95
N TRP A 132 -5.44 -2.24 -8.57
CA TRP A 132 -5.59 -0.79 -8.71
C TRP A 132 -4.25 -0.12 -8.99
N GLN A 133 -4.31 0.98 -9.70
CA GLN A 133 -3.13 1.73 -10.11
C GLN A 133 -3.44 3.22 -10.31
N ALA A 134 -2.39 4.02 -10.38
CA ALA A 134 -2.47 5.40 -10.86
C ALA A 134 -2.63 5.43 -12.40
N ASP A 135 -3.14 6.56 -12.92
CA ASP A 135 -3.09 6.87 -14.34
C ASP A 135 -1.66 7.26 -14.80
N ASP A 136 -1.52 7.71 -16.04
CA ASP A 136 -0.25 8.14 -16.62
C ASP A 136 0.28 9.47 -16.07
N GLN A 137 -0.49 10.16 -15.23
CA GLN A 137 -0.12 11.39 -14.53
C GLN A 137 0.08 11.17 -13.02
N GLY A 138 -0.14 9.96 -12.52
CA GLY A 138 0.04 9.60 -11.12
C GLY A 138 -1.19 9.80 -10.22
N TYR A 139 -2.38 9.95 -10.81
CA TYR A 139 -3.63 10.14 -10.07
C TYR A 139 -4.40 8.83 -9.89
N TYR A 140 -5.06 8.70 -8.75
CA TYR A 140 -5.91 7.55 -8.42
C TYR A 140 -7.40 7.95 -8.44
N SER A 141 -8.25 7.09 -9.01
CA SER A 141 -9.69 7.23 -8.92
C SER A 141 -10.17 7.20 -7.46
N GLY A 142 -11.21 7.99 -7.15
CA GLY A 142 -11.70 8.17 -5.79
C GLY A 142 -10.88 9.12 -4.91
N PHE A 143 -9.70 9.57 -5.37
CA PHE A 143 -8.82 10.52 -4.67
C PHE A 143 -8.52 11.78 -5.48
N ALA A 144 -8.70 11.73 -6.80
CA ALA A 144 -8.58 12.87 -7.69
C ALA A 144 -9.96 13.18 -8.29
N PRO A 145 -10.53 14.39 -8.08
CA PRO A 145 -11.91 14.71 -8.47
C PRO A 145 -12.20 14.64 -9.97
N HIS A 146 -11.16 14.72 -10.80
CA HIS A 146 -11.27 14.65 -12.27
C HIS A 146 -11.18 13.24 -12.83
N ILE A 147 -10.90 12.24 -11.99
CA ILE A 147 -10.83 10.84 -12.37
C ILE A 147 -12.15 10.16 -12.02
N PRO A 148 -12.84 9.50 -12.97
CA PRO A 148 -14.08 8.77 -12.69
C PRO A 148 -13.90 7.68 -11.65
N ASP A 149 -14.96 7.41 -10.88
CA ASP A 149 -14.96 6.31 -9.93
C ASP A 149 -14.70 4.96 -10.62
N GLY A 150 -13.90 4.11 -10.01
CA GLY A 150 -13.54 2.80 -10.54
C GLY A 150 -12.52 2.82 -11.70
N ASN A 151 -12.05 3.98 -12.13
CA ASN A 151 -11.05 4.07 -13.19
C ASN A 151 -9.76 3.34 -12.79
N LEU A 152 -9.24 2.47 -13.67
CA LEU A 152 -8.03 1.67 -13.47
C LEU A 152 -8.07 0.82 -12.19
N ARG A 153 -9.28 0.30 -11.85
CA ARG A 153 -9.54 -0.60 -10.71
C ARG A 153 -10.44 -1.76 -11.14
N GLY A 154 -10.23 -2.94 -10.56
CA GLY A 154 -11.11 -4.06 -10.79
C GLY A 154 -10.66 -5.33 -10.06
N VAL A 155 -11.59 -6.22 -9.82
CA VAL A 155 -11.34 -7.54 -9.24
C VAL A 155 -11.41 -8.59 -10.35
N VAL A 156 -10.27 -9.11 -10.76
CA VAL A 156 -10.17 -10.14 -11.80
C VAL A 156 -10.29 -11.52 -11.15
N VAL A 157 -11.21 -12.35 -11.65
CA VAL A 157 -11.35 -13.74 -11.18
C VAL A 157 -10.56 -14.65 -12.11
N THR A 158 -9.62 -15.42 -11.55
CA THR A 158 -8.75 -16.32 -12.34
C THR A 158 -9.55 -17.45 -12.98
N ASP A 159 -9.05 -17.96 -14.12
CA ASP A 159 -9.57 -19.16 -14.77
C ASP A 159 -9.33 -20.45 -13.95
N GLU A 160 -9.72 -21.62 -14.49
CA GLU A 160 -9.57 -22.92 -13.82
C GLU A 160 -8.08 -23.28 -13.57
N GLU A 161 -7.18 -22.77 -14.38
CA GLU A 161 -5.72 -22.91 -14.25
C GLU A 161 -5.08 -21.80 -13.38
N GLY A 162 -5.90 -21.00 -12.71
CA GLY A 162 -5.43 -19.91 -11.85
C GLY A 162 -4.83 -18.71 -12.61
N ARG A 163 -5.03 -18.60 -13.93
CA ARG A 163 -4.43 -17.57 -14.77
C ARG A 163 -5.34 -16.36 -14.91
N PHE A 164 -4.72 -15.24 -15.14
CA PHE A 164 -5.41 -13.99 -15.50
C PHE A 164 -4.57 -13.16 -16.46
N GLU A 165 -5.24 -12.32 -17.22
CA GLU A 165 -4.63 -11.32 -18.09
C GLU A 165 -5.49 -10.07 -18.11
N ILE A 166 -4.89 -8.92 -17.87
CA ILE A 166 -5.56 -7.63 -17.99
C ILE A 166 -4.86 -6.73 -19.00
N THR A 167 -5.66 -5.99 -19.75
CA THR A 167 -5.21 -4.83 -20.52
C THR A 167 -5.46 -3.56 -19.68
N THR A 168 -4.46 -2.71 -19.59
CA THR A 168 -4.48 -1.45 -18.86
C THR A 168 -3.46 -0.50 -19.49
N ILE A 169 -3.06 0.54 -18.78
CA ILE A 169 -1.94 1.41 -19.13
C ILE A 169 -0.80 1.25 -18.11
N GLN A 170 0.40 1.60 -18.49
CA GLN A 170 1.52 1.68 -17.55
C GLN A 170 1.28 2.85 -16.60
N PRO A 171 1.25 2.62 -15.28
CA PRO A 171 1.10 3.70 -14.31
C PRO A 171 2.29 4.65 -14.35
N ALA A 172 2.07 5.92 -13.99
CA ALA A 172 3.16 6.85 -13.77
C ALA A 172 3.75 6.72 -12.35
N PRO A 173 5.01 7.10 -12.13
CA PRO A 173 5.49 7.41 -10.80
C PRO A 173 4.73 8.63 -10.26
N TYR A 174 4.48 8.67 -8.97
CA TYR A 174 3.75 9.78 -8.35
C TYR A 174 4.45 10.28 -7.09
N GLN A 175 4.11 11.51 -6.71
CA GLN A 175 4.60 12.08 -5.46
C GLN A 175 3.65 11.76 -4.30
N ILE A 176 4.23 11.43 -3.16
CA ILE A 176 3.50 11.48 -1.88
C ILE A 176 3.03 12.93 -1.68
N PRO A 177 1.80 13.18 -1.20
CA PRO A 177 1.34 14.53 -0.90
C PRO A 177 2.35 15.31 -0.06
N THR A 178 2.73 16.51 -0.52
CA THR A 178 3.80 17.31 0.11
C THR A 178 3.29 18.60 0.76
N ASP A 179 2.00 18.84 0.71
CA ASP A 179 1.33 20.04 1.23
C ASP A 179 0.99 19.95 2.73
N GLY A 180 0.96 18.74 3.28
CA GLY A 180 0.70 18.47 4.68
C GLY A 180 1.96 18.24 5.55
N PRO A 181 1.78 17.90 6.83
CA PRO A 181 2.88 17.70 7.78
C PRO A 181 3.83 16.56 7.41
N THR A 182 3.35 15.48 6.76
CA THR A 182 4.22 14.41 6.24
C THR A 182 5.13 14.94 5.14
N GLY A 183 4.60 15.76 4.22
CA GLY A 183 5.38 16.41 3.18
C GLY A 183 6.39 17.42 3.72
N LYS A 184 6.04 18.17 4.77
CA LYS A 184 6.98 19.05 5.47
C LYS A 184 8.17 18.28 6.03
N LEU A 185 7.95 17.08 6.61
CA LEU A 185 9.04 16.22 7.09
C LEU A 185 9.94 15.77 5.95
N ILE A 186 9.38 15.28 4.85
CA ILE A 186 10.12 14.83 3.66
C ILE A 186 11.01 15.95 3.14
N THR A 187 10.45 17.16 3.02
CA THR A 187 11.16 18.34 2.56
C THR A 187 12.28 18.75 3.53
N ALA A 188 11.99 18.81 4.84
CA ALA A 188 12.95 19.17 5.86
C ALA A 188 14.12 18.18 5.96
N ALA A 189 13.85 16.88 5.72
CA ALA A 189 14.86 15.83 5.71
C ALA A 189 15.66 15.75 4.39
N GLY A 190 15.28 16.54 3.37
CA GLY A 190 15.91 16.47 2.05
C GLY A 190 15.64 15.14 1.31
N TRP A 191 14.54 14.45 1.65
CA TRP A 191 14.15 13.22 1.01
C TRP A 191 13.33 13.50 -0.25
N HIS A 192 13.39 12.60 -1.24
CA HIS A 192 12.52 12.71 -2.41
C HIS A 192 11.11 12.17 -2.13
N PRO A 193 10.06 12.84 -2.59
CA PRO A 193 8.68 12.40 -2.36
C PRO A 193 8.20 11.34 -3.37
N TRP A 194 9.00 11.01 -4.38
CA TRP A 194 8.58 10.15 -5.48
C TRP A 194 8.49 8.69 -5.09
N ARG A 195 7.37 8.07 -5.44
CA ARG A 195 7.20 6.63 -5.49
C ARG A 195 7.36 6.13 -6.92
N PRO A 196 8.06 5.00 -7.14
CA PRO A 196 8.15 4.41 -8.47
C PRO A 196 6.76 4.00 -8.98
N ALA A 197 6.58 3.97 -10.29
CA ALA A 197 5.39 3.43 -10.92
C ALA A 197 5.12 1.99 -10.45
N HIS A 198 3.88 1.66 -10.10
CA HIS A 198 3.53 0.32 -9.63
C HIS A 198 2.05 -0.03 -9.82
N LEU A 199 1.79 -1.33 -9.94
CA LEU A 199 0.47 -1.94 -9.79
C LEU A 199 0.32 -2.44 -8.37
N HIS A 200 -0.81 -2.20 -7.75
CA HIS A 200 -1.22 -2.84 -6.51
C HIS A 200 -2.01 -4.11 -6.80
N LEU A 201 -1.79 -5.14 -6.00
CA LEU A 201 -2.45 -6.42 -6.09
C LEU A 201 -2.86 -6.89 -4.71
N LEU A 202 -4.15 -7.19 -4.53
CA LEU A 202 -4.67 -7.86 -3.33
C LEU A 202 -5.30 -9.18 -3.77
N VAL A 203 -4.61 -10.29 -3.48
CA VAL A 203 -4.99 -11.61 -3.95
C VAL A 203 -5.68 -12.40 -2.84
N ARG A 204 -6.87 -12.92 -3.15
CA ARG A 204 -7.69 -13.74 -2.24
C ARG A 204 -8.04 -15.07 -2.90
N ALA A 205 -7.94 -16.15 -2.16
CA ALA A 205 -8.45 -17.46 -2.56
C ALA A 205 -9.05 -18.18 -1.34
N PRO A 206 -10.14 -18.94 -1.49
CA PRO A 206 -10.73 -19.67 -0.39
C PRO A 206 -9.74 -20.63 0.28
N GLY A 207 -9.67 -20.59 1.62
CA GLY A 207 -8.75 -21.43 2.39
C GLY A 207 -7.29 -20.98 2.40
N HIS A 208 -6.97 -19.87 1.73
CA HIS A 208 -5.62 -19.31 1.66
C HIS A 208 -5.54 -17.93 2.35
N ARG A 209 -4.35 -17.57 2.74
CA ARG A 209 -4.07 -16.25 3.28
C ARG A 209 -4.13 -15.20 2.16
N THR A 210 -4.81 -14.11 2.43
CA THR A 210 -4.79 -12.94 1.54
C THR A 210 -3.37 -12.38 1.44
N ILE A 211 -2.95 -12.04 0.23
CA ILE A 211 -1.67 -11.38 -0.05
C ILE A 211 -1.96 -9.99 -0.61
N THR A 212 -1.34 -8.98 -0.01
CA THR A 212 -1.19 -7.65 -0.59
C THR A 212 0.22 -7.54 -1.15
N THR A 213 0.36 -7.15 -2.40
CA THR A 213 1.69 -6.95 -3.01
C THR A 213 1.67 -5.85 -4.06
N GLN A 214 2.84 -5.43 -4.49
CA GLN A 214 3.00 -4.39 -5.52
C GLN A 214 4.00 -4.86 -6.57
N LEU A 215 3.72 -4.58 -7.84
CA LEU A 215 4.63 -4.79 -8.96
C LEU A 215 5.18 -3.43 -9.40
N TYR A 216 6.48 -3.27 -9.29
CA TYR A 216 7.17 -2.02 -9.64
C TYR A 216 7.72 -2.05 -11.06
N PHE A 217 7.65 -0.90 -11.74
CA PHE A 217 8.28 -0.66 -13.03
C PHE A 217 9.61 0.07 -12.85
N GLN A 218 10.61 -0.34 -13.62
CA GLN A 218 11.94 0.29 -13.66
C GLN A 218 12.02 1.32 -14.78
#